data_330af087a77384d0a207f9cae8bf816a
#
_entry.id   330af087a77384d0a207f9cae8bf816a
#
_cell.length_a   1.000
_cell.length_b   1.000
_cell.length_c   1.000
_cell.angle_alpha   90.00
_cell.angle_beta   90.00
_cell.angle_gamma   90.00
#
_symmetry.space_group_name_H-M   'P 1'
#
loop_
_entity.id
_entity.type
_entity.pdbx_description
1 polymer ?
#
loop_
_entity_poly.entity_id
_entity_poly.type
_entity_poly.pdbx_seq_one_letter_code
_entity_poly.pdbx_strand_id
1 'polypeptide(L)'
;MQSQTLLPFRILGRSEIAATLENISQVSVAVIGDFCLDVYWTIDRSASEISIETGLKTEPVRVQRYSPGGAGNVVMNLLALGVKQVYPVGVLGNDPFGFELRRLLESSQINAGCLISQNEGWSTPTYIKPCVDSQELSRIDFGNFNQLSYTTEDELFVKLEDVLKKVSVVLINHQVTGSMHDAQSFRARLAQLINGHPGLTFLVDSRGYHDSYPKAVHKLNDREVMRAVGVSVK
;
A
#
# COMPACT_ATOMS: atom_id res chain seq x y z
N MET A 1 -29.37 9.06 18.10
CA MET A 1 -28.58 9.67 17.00
C MET A 1 -27.81 10.84 17.60
N GLN A 2 -26.53 10.64 17.92
CA GLN A 2 -25.66 11.75 18.32
C GLN A 2 -25.26 12.49 17.03
N SER A 3 -25.55 13.79 16.98
CA SER A 3 -25.13 14.66 15.87
C SER A 3 -23.59 14.71 15.87
N GLN A 4 -22.97 14.06 14.91
CA GLN A 4 -21.55 14.28 14.63
C GLN A 4 -21.41 15.72 14.12
N THR A 5 -20.85 16.57 14.94
CA THR A 5 -20.50 17.95 14.55
C THR A 5 -19.38 17.82 13.50
N LEU A 6 -19.70 18.08 12.24
CA LEU A 6 -18.68 18.23 11.20
C LEU A 6 -17.73 19.33 11.63
N LEU A 7 -16.44 19.02 11.75
CA LEU A 7 -15.42 20.05 11.98
C LEU A 7 -15.50 21.08 10.84
N PRO A 8 -15.48 22.39 11.15
CA PRO A 8 -15.56 23.41 10.12
C PRO A 8 -14.38 23.25 9.15
N PHE A 9 -14.66 23.28 7.85
CA PHE A 9 -13.64 23.30 6.81
C PHE A 9 -12.72 24.51 7.02
N ARG A 10 -11.44 24.27 7.28
CA ARG A 10 -10.44 25.31 7.47
C ARG A 10 -9.45 25.30 6.33
N ILE A 11 -9.31 26.42 5.66
CA ILE A 11 -8.27 26.65 4.66
C ILE A 11 -7.00 27.06 5.38
N LEU A 12 -5.92 26.27 5.23
CA LEU A 12 -4.61 26.61 5.77
C LEU A 12 -3.96 27.72 4.95
N GLY A 13 -3.41 28.73 5.63
CA GLY A 13 -2.60 29.77 5.02
C GLY A 13 -1.18 29.27 4.66
N ARG A 14 -0.47 30.05 3.83
CA ARG A 14 0.91 29.70 3.41
C ARG A 14 1.86 29.46 4.59
N SER A 15 1.79 30.29 5.62
CA SER A 15 2.62 30.17 6.83
C SER A 15 2.34 28.89 7.61
N GLU A 16 1.07 28.47 7.68
CA GLU A 16 0.68 27.24 8.36
C GLU A 16 1.15 26.00 7.58
N ILE A 17 1.07 26.05 6.24
CA ILE A 17 1.59 24.99 5.38
C ILE A 17 3.12 24.90 5.54
N ALA A 18 3.83 26.02 5.50
CA ALA A 18 5.29 26.05 5.68
C ALA A 18 5.69 25.47 7.05
N ALA A 19 5.06 25.91 8.13
CA ALA A 19 5.31 25.38 9.48
C ALA A 19 4.99 23.88 9.58
N THR A 20 3.95 23.40 8.91
CA THR A 20 3.62 21.97 8.86
C THR A 20 4.73 21.18 8.15
N LEU A 21 5.23 21.66 7.02
CA LEU A 21 6.31 21.03 6.27
C LEU A 21 7.65 21.03 7.04
N GLU A 22 7.95 22.10 7.77
CA GLU A 22 9.11 22.15 8.65
C GLU A 22 9.01 21.11 9.78
N ASN A 23 7.85 20.99 10.39
CA ASN A 23 7.61 20.04 11.48
C ASN A 23 7.58 18.57 11.01
N ILE A 24 7.22 18.30 9.76
CA ILE A 24 7.10 16.93 9.23
C ILE A 24 8.46 16.19 9.28
N SER A 25 9.57 16.94 9.20
CA SER A 25 10.94 16.41 9.33
C SER A 25 11.28 15.84 10.72
N GLN A 26 10.42 16.07 11.71
CA GLN A 26 10.57 15.51 13.07
C GLN A 26 9.68 14.28 13.29
N VAL A 27 8.77 14.00 12.37
CA VAL A 27 7.78 12.93 12.50
C VAL A 27 8.35 11.60 11.99
N SER A 28 8.16 10.54 12.75
CA SER A 28 8.36 9.15 12.30
C SER A 28 7.00 8.49 12.07
N VAL A 29 6.88 7.76 10.95
CA VAL A 29 5.62 7.20 10.48
C VAL A 29 5.76 5.71 10.20
N ALA A 30 4.82 4.89 10.64
CA ALA A 30 4.64 3.53 10.15
C ALA A 30 3.65 3.51 8.98
N VAL A 31 3.93 2.75 7.95
CA VAL A 31 3.00 2.46 6.86
C VAL A 31 2.72 0.98 6.87
N ILE A 32 1.51 0.61 7.30
CA ILE A 32 1.02 -0.76 7.31
C ILE A 32 0.12 -0.94 6.09
N GLY A 33 0.40 -1.90 5.22
CA GLY A 33 -0.52 -2.06 4.10
C GLY A 33 -0.01 -2.94 2.96
N ASP A 34 -0.70 -2.79 1.86
CA ASP A 34 -0.51 -3.58 0.65
C ASP A 34 0.66 -3.01 -0.16
N PHE A 35 1.82 -3.62 0.01
CA PHE A 35 2.99 -3.33 -0.78
C PHE A 35 2.89 -4.05 -2.11
N CYS A 36 2.67 -3.32 -3.19
CA CYS A 36 2.58 -3.85 -4.55
C CYS A 36 3.61 -3.23 -5.49
N LEU A 37 3.84 -3.90 -6.62
CA LEU A 37 4.75 -3.43 -7.67
C LEU A 37 3.95 -3.07 -8.91
N ASP A 38 4.10 -1.85 -9.39
CA ASP A 38 3.64 -1.44 -10.70
C ASP A 38 4.74 -1.69 -11.74
N VAL A 39 4.43 -2.49 -12.76
CA VAL A 39 5.35 -2.87 -13.82
C VAL A 39 4.83 -2.36 -15.16
N TYR A 40 5.66 -1.63 -15.88
CA TYR A 40 5.34 -1.13 -17.22
C TYR A 40 6.25 -1.80 -18.25
N TRP A 41 5.66 -2.50 -19.21
CA TRP A 41 6.37 -3.12 -20.33
C TRP A 41 6.07 -2.35 -21.62
N THR A 42 7.09 -1.78 -22.22
CA THR A 42 6.97 -1.20 -23.57
C THR A 42 7.22 -2.32 -24.58
N ILE A 43 6.16 -2.73 -25.26
CA ILE A 43 6.19 -3.77 -26.29
C ILE A 43 6.54 -3.13 -27.64
N ASP A 44 7.44 -3.77 -28.37
CA ASP A 44 7.79 -3.39 -29.74
C ASP A 44 7.36 -4.46 -30.73
N ARG A 45 6.18 -4.28 -31.32
CA ARG A 45 5.61 -5.23 -32.28
C ARG A 45 6.36 -5.30 -33.61
N SER A 46 7.25 -4.34 -33.88
CA SER A 46 8.09 -4.41 -35.11
C SER A 46 9.13 -5.53 -35.02
N ALA A 47 9.49 -5.94 -33.81
CA ALA A 47 10.40 -7.05 -33.52
C ALA A 47 9.65 -8.38 -33.23
N SER A 48 8.32 -8.42 -33.43
CA SER A 48 7.52 -9.63 -33.23
C SER A 48 7.86 -10.72 -34.26
N GLU A 49 7.97 -11.94 -33.79
CA GLU A 49 8.20 -13.16 -34.60
C GLU A 49 7.16 -14.22 -34.25
N ILE A 50 7.14 -15.29 -35.00
CA ILE A 50 6.31 -16.45 -34.72
C ILE A 50 7.10 -17.43 -33.89
N SER A 51 6.60 -17.74 -32.67
CA SER A 51 7.18 -18.75 -31.79
C SER A 51 7.16 -20.11 -32.51
N ILE A 52 8.30 -20.74 -32.58
CA ILE A 52 8.46 -22.08 -33.20
C ILE A 52 7.67 -23.13 -32.40
N GLU A 53 7.58 -22.95 -31.08
CA GLU A 53 6.94 -23.91 -30.20
C GLU A 53 5.41 -23.84 -30.25
N THR A 54 4.85 -22.62 -30.31
CA THR A 54 3.40 -22.41 -30.22
C THR A 54 2.71 -21.96 -31.47
N GLY A 55 3.46 -21.50 -32.47
CA GLY A 55 2.93 -20.90 -33.74
C GLY A 55 2.25 -19.53 -33.51
N LEU A 56 2.32 -18.96 -32.31
CA LEU A 56 1.74 -17.66 -31.98
C LEU A 56 2.76 -16.52 -32.13
N LYS A 57 2.27 -15.31 -32.38
CA LYS A 57 3.10 -14.11 -32.35
C LYS A 57 3.66 -13.86 -30.96
N THR A 58 4.93 -13.48 -30.92
CA THR A 58 5.57 -13.00 -29.67
C THR A 58 5.26 -11.52 -29.45
N GLU A 59 5.31 -11.08 -28.17
CA GLU A 59 5.21 -9.68 -27.77
C GLU A 59 6.56 -9.24 -27.15
N PRO A 60 7.55 -8.82 -27.97
CA PRO A 60 8.88 -8.47 -27.46
C PRO A 60 8.83 -7.22 -26.60
N VAL A 61 9.36 -7.32 -25.37
CA VAL A 61 9.45 -6.20 -24.45
C VAL A 61 10.78 -5.48 -24.64
N ARG A 62 10.73 -4.24 -25.11
CA ARG A 62 11.91 -3.40 -25.33
C ARG A 62 12.39 -2.72 -24.04
N VAL A 63 11.47 -2.24 -23.20
CA VAL A 63 11.76 -1.52 -21.96
C VAL A 63 10.87 -2.04 -20.86
N GLN A 64 11.49 -2.23 -19.67
CA GLN A 64 10.78 -2.55 -18.44
C GLN A 64 11.01 -1.43 -17.43
N ARG A 65 9.95 -0.97 -16.77
CA ARG A 65 10.03 0.00 -15.67
C ARG A 65 9.23 -0.53 -14.49
N TYR A 66 9.80 -0.39 -13.32
CA TYR A 66 9.23 -0.81 -12.05
C TYR A 66 9.03 0.38 -11.13
N SER A 67 7.94 0.39 -10.37
CA SER A 67 7.62 1.44 -9.41
C SER A 67 6.91 0.85 -8.19
N PRO A 68 7.25 1.26 -6.96
CA PRO A 68 6.45 0.89 -5.81
C PRO A 68 5.00 1.39 -5.95
N GLY A 69 4.02 0.52 -5.71
CA GLY A 69 2.60 0.82 -5.73
C GLY A 69 1.96 0.63 -4.35
N GLY A 70 0.69 1.00 -4.19
CA GLY A 70 -0.03 0.88 -2.93
C GLY A 70 0.69 1.55 -1.76
N ALA A 71 0.90 0.80 -0.68
CA ALA A 71 1.64 1.26 0.50
C ALA A 71 3.08 1.68 0.18
N GLY A 72 3.72 1.04 -0.82
CA GLY A 72 5.04 1.43 -1.28
C GLY A 72 5.08 2.84 -1.85
N ASN A 73 4.06 3.23 -2.62
CA ASN A 73 3.92 4.60 -3.12
C ASN A 73 3.68 5.61 -1.98
N VAL A 74 2.91 5.23 -0.94
CA VAL A 74 2.73 6.06 0.26
C VAL A 74 4.07 6.30 0.96
N VAL A 75 4.90 5.26 1.11
CA VAL A 75 6.26 5.36 1.68
C VAL A 75 7.12 6.34 0.88
N MET A 76 7.12 6.21 -0.45
CA MET A 76 7.91 7.11 -1.33
C MET A 76 7.44 8.57 -1.25
N ASN A 77 6.12 8.81 -1.15
CA ASN A 77 5.58 10.15 -0.98
C ASN A 77 5.95 10.77 0.37
N LEU A 78 5.90 10.00 1.47
CA LEU A 78 6.33 10.46 2.79
C LEU A 78 7.82 10.83 2.80
N LEU A 79 8.65 10.02 2.15
CA LEU A 79 10.08 10.32 1.99
C LEU A 79 10.29 11.63 1.21
N ALA A 80 9.58 11.82 0.10
CA ALA A 80 9.64 13.03 -0.72
C ALA A 80 9.16 14.28 0.03
N LEU A 81 8.23 14.13 0.98
CA LEU A 81 7.78 15.19 1.88
C LEU A 81 8.78 15.52 3.00
N GLY A 82 9.85 14.73 3.15
CA GLY A 82 10.87 14.96 4.17
C GLY A 82 10.52 14.41 5.55
N VAL A 83 9.66 13.40 5.66
CA VAL A 83 9.39 12.68 6.91
C VAL A 83 10.69 12.11 7.46
N LYS A 84 10.94 12.26 8.77
CA LYS A 84 12.19 11.87 9.43
C LYS A 84 12.54 10.40 9.23
N GLN A 85 11.56 9.52 9.43
CA GLN A 85 11.73 8.08 9.31
C GLN A 85 10.41 7.43 8.91
N VAL A 86 10.46 6.54 7.92
CA VAL A 86 9.31 5.73 7.50
C VAL A 86 9.61 4.26 7.74
N TYR A 87 8.67 3.56 8.39
CA TYR A 87 8.74 2.13 8.67
C TYR A 87 7.68 1.39 7.85
N PRO A 88 8.05 0.76 6.72
CA PRO A 88 7.14 -0.07 5.94
C PRO A 88 6.87 -1.38 6.67
N VAL A 89 5.61 -1.74 6.87
CA VAL A 89 5.17 -2.98 7.51
C VAL A 89 4.15 -3.68 6.61
N GLY A 90 4.45 -4.88 6.16
CA GLY A 90 3.59 -5.61 5.24
C GLY A 90 4.17 -6.96 4.84
N VAL A 91 3.53 -7.59 3.86
CA VAL A 91 3.91 -8.93 3.38
C VAL A 91 4.27 -8.87 1.90
N LEU A 92 5.38 -9.49 1.55
CA LEU A 92 5.82 -9.72 0.18
C LEU A 92 5.86 -11.24 -0.09
N GLY A 93 5.79 -11.62 -1.36
CA GLY A 93 6.12 -12.97 -1.77
C GLY A 93 7.64 -13.20 -1.77
N ASN A 94 8.05 -14.44 -1.59
CA ASN A 94 9.42 -14.86 -1.87
C ASN A 94 9.57 -15.11 -3.38
N ASP A 95 9.43 -14.06 -4.17
CA ASP A 95 9.35 -14.07 -5.62
C ASP A 95 10.14 -12.91 -6.24
N PRO A 96 10.39 -12.92 -7.57
CA PRO A 96 11.16 -11.87 -8.23
C PRO A 96 10.61 -10.45 -8.04
N PHE A 97 9.28 -10.30 -7.93
CA PHE A 97 8.63 -9.00 -7.75
C PHE A 97 8.82 -8.47 -6.33
N GLY A 98 8.79 -9.37 -5.33
CA GLY A 98 9.09 -9.04 -3.93
C GLY A 98 10.55 -8.60 -3.76
N PHE A 99 11.48 -9.28 -4.41
CA PHE A 99 12.89 -8.87 -4.40
C PHE A 99 13.09 -7.51 -5.06
N GLU A 100 12.44 -7.25 -6.19
CA GLU A 100 12.54 -5.97 -6.88
C GLU A 100 11.91 -4.83 -6.07
N LEU A 101 10.75 -5.04 -5.47
CA LEU A 101 10.10 -4.04 -4.63
C LEU A 101 10.96 -3.69 -3.41
N ARG A 102 11.53 -4.69 -2.74
CA ARG A 102 12.48 -4.50 -1.63
C ARG A 102 13.69 -3.69 -2.08
N ARG A 103 14.31 -4.06 -3.21
CA ARG A 103 15.45 -3.35 -3.80
C ARG A 103 15.13 -1.88 -4.08
N LEU A 104 13.94 -1.57 -4.61
CA LEU A 104 13.51 -0.19 -4.90
C LEU A 104 13.37 0.64 -3.62
N LEU A 105 12.79 0.08 -2.57
CA LEU A 105 12.66 0.76 -1.28
C LEU A 105 14.03 0.98 -0.63
N GLU A 106 14.89 -0.04 -0.61
CA GLU A 106 16.25 0.05 -0.04
C GLU A 106 17.15 1.01 -0.81
N SER A 107 17.02 1.08 -2.14
CA SER A 107 17.74 2.08 -2.96
C SER A 107 17.34 3.52 -2.63
N SER A 108 16.17 3.71 -2.06
CA SER A 108 15.68 5.00 -1.53
C SER A 108 15.96 5.19 -0.04
N GLN A 109 16.92 4.40 0.51
CA GLN A 109 17.34 4.44 1.93
C GLN A 109 16.23 4.07 2.93
N ILE A 110 15.20 3.38 2.49
CA ILE A 110 14.13 2.84 3.35
C ILE A 110 14.57 1.49 3.89
N ASN A 111 14.54 1.33 5.22
CA ASN A 111 14.75 0.04 5.86
C ASN A 111 13.52 -0.87 5.66
N ALA A 112 13.65 -1.85 4.79
CA ALA A 112 12.60 -2.82 4.47
C ALA A 112 12.52 -4.02 5.45
N GLY A 113 13.21 -3.98 6.60
CA GLY A 113 13.30 -5.09 7.56
C GLY A 113 11.98 -5.50 8.23
N CYS A 114 10.92 -4.67 8.13
CA CYS A 114 9.59 -5.01 8.60
C CYS A 114 8.63 -5.45 7.46
N LEU A 115 9.12 -5.59 6.23
CA LEU A 115 8.43 -6.30 5.17
C LEU A 115 8.78 -7.79 5.29
N ILE A 116 7.78 -8.62 5.61
CA ILE A 116 7.96 -10.05 5.82
C ILE A 116 7.78 -10.77 4.48
N SER A 117 8.62 -11.74 4.18
CA SER A 117 8.44 -12.58 3.00
C SER A 117 7.71 -13.87 3.38
N GLN A 118 6.56 -14.11 2.76
CA GLN A 118 5.83 -15.38 2.88
C GLN A 118 6.16 -16.27 1.69
N ASN A 119 6.56 -17.53 1.95
CA ASN A 119 7.03 -18.45 0.93
C ASN A 119 5.88 -19.13 0.16
N GLU A 120 4.80 -19.49 0.85
CA GLU A 120 3.70 -20.24 0.28
C GLU A 120 2.38 -19.49 0.43
N GLY A 121 1.49 -19.62 -0.54
CA GLY A 121 0.17 -18.97 -0.53
C GLY A 121 0.21 -17.46 -0.64
N TRP A 122 1.35 -16.88 -1.00
CA TRP A 122 1.50 -15.43 -1.17
C TRP A 122 2.43 -15.10 -2.34
N SER A 123 1.92 -14.37 -3.30
CA SER A 123 2.69 -13.71 -4.35
C SER A 123 2.69 -12.21 -4.11
N THR A 124 3.80 -11.56 -4.36
CA THR A 124 3.85 -10.08 -4.27
C THR A 124 2.80 -9.47 -5.18
N PRO A 125 1.83 -8.70 -4.66
CA PRO A 125 0.85 -8.04 -5.50
C PRO A 125 1.55 -7.21 -6.58
N THR A 126 1.31 -7.54 -7.84
CA THR A 126 2.01 -6.92 -8.97
C THR A 126 1.05 -6.66 -10.11
N TYR A 127 1.12 -5.46 -10.66
CA TYR A 127 0.29 -5.01 -11.75
C TYR A 127 1.15 -4.73 -12.98
N ILE A 128 1.19 -5.70 -13.91
CA ILE A 128 1.92 -5.55 -15.17
C ILE A 128 1.02 -4.87 -16.18
N LYS A 129 1.48 -3.75 -16.70
CA LYS A 129 0.81 -2.87 -17.67
C LYS A 129 1.58 -2.89 -18.97
N PRO A 130 1.29 -3.85 -19.89
CA PRO A 130 1.90 -3.86 -21.21
C PRO A 130 1.40 -2.65 -22.01
N CYS A 131 2.30 -1.96 -22.71
CA CYS A 131 2.00 -0.77 -23.51
C CYS A 131 2.56 -0.93 -24.93
N VAL A 132 1.74 -0.61 -25.94
CA VAL A 132 2.13 -0.51 -27.34
C VAL A 132 1.82 0.92 -27.79
N ASP A 133 2.77 1.61 -28.40
CA ASP A 133 2.59 2.99 -28.90
C ASP A 133 1.92 3.93 -27.87
N SER A 134 2.34 3.83 -26.61
CA SER A 134 1.78 4.58 -25.47
C SER A 134 0.34 4.21 -25.07
N GLN A 135 -0.25 3.20 -25.67
CA GLN A 135 -1.55 2.67 -25.27
C GLN A 135 -1.38 1.48 -24.34
N GLU A 136 -1.97 1.55 -23.15
CA GLU A 136 -2.00 0.44 -22.18
C GLU A 136 -2.95 -0.67 -22.70
N LEU A 137 -2.47 -1.90 -22.66
CA LEU A 137 -3.24 -3.11 -22.96
C LEU A 137 -3.85 -3.69 -21.67
N SER A 138 -4.44 -4.88 -21.78
CA SER A 138 -4.98 -5.60 -20.63
C SER A 138 -3.89 -5.84 -19.58
N ARG A 139 -4.18 -5.46 -18.34
CA ARG A 139 -3.28 -5.63 -17.20
C ARG A 139 -3.18 -7.09 -16.78
N ILE A 140 -2.00 -7.50 -16.35
CA ILE A 140 -1.76 -8.83 -15.78
C ILE A 140 -1.51 -8.64 -14.28
N ASP A 141 -2.34 -9.28 -13.45
CA ASP A 141 -2.34 -9.10 -12.01
C ASP A 141 -1.84 -10.34 -11.28
N PHE A 142 -0.93 -10.15 -10.32
CA PHE A 142 -0.45 -11.16 -9.39
C PHE A 142 -0.90 -10.82 -7.96
N GLY A 143 -1.03 -11.85 -7.12
CA GLY A 143 -1.36 -11.70 -5.72
C GLY A 143 -2.86 -11.71 -5.41
N ASN A 144 -3.74 -11.87 -6.41
CA ASN A 144 -5.20 -11.86 -6.22
C ASN A 144 -5.72 -13.05 -5.40
N PHE A 145 -4.91 -14.10 -5.22
CA PHE A 145 -5.27 -15.35 -4.53
C PHE A 145 -4.47 -15.55 -3.25
N ASN A 146 -3.88 -14.50 -2.72
CA ASN A 146 -3.06 -14.55 -1.52
C ASN A 146 -3.87 -14.98 -0.29
N GLN A 147 -3.22 -15.74 0.57
CA GLN A 147 -3.74 -16.16 1.86
C GLN A 147 -2.68 -15.91 2.93
N LEU A 148 -2.98 -15.04 3.89
CA LEU A 148 -2.07 -14.74 4.99
C LEU A 148 -1.95 -15.95 5.92
N SER A 149 -0.74 -16.46 6.12
CA SER A 149 -0.48 -17.53 7.08
C SER A 149 -0.46 -17.00 8.51
N TYR A 150 -0.84 -17.84 9.47
CA TYR A 150 -0.79 -17.46 10.90
C TYR A 150 0.61 -17.11 11.36
N THR A 151 1.63 -17.83 10.88
CA THR A 151 3.03 -17.57 11.23
C THR A 151 3.50 -16.20 10.72
N THR A 152 3.13 -15.84 9.49
CA THR A 152 3.43 -14.53 8.90
C THR A 152 2.67 -13.43 9.64
N GLU A 153 1.40 -13.66 9.97
CA GLU A 153 0.60 -12.72 10.75
C GLU A 153 1.23 -12.47 12.12
N ASP A 154 1.63 -13.52 12.84
CA ASP A 154 2.27 -13.40 14.15
C ASP A 154 3.59 -12.62 14.08
N GLU A 155 4.47 -12.95 13.12
CA GLU A 155 5.73 -12.23 12.92
C GLU A 155 5.48 -10.75 12.61
N LEU A 156 4.47 -10.45 11.80
CA LEU A 156 4.09 -9.09 11.42
C LEU A 156 3.68 -8.27 12.65
N PHE A 157 2.85 -8.85 13.55
CA PHE A 157 2.45 -8.17 14.78
C PHE A 157 3.60 -7.98 15.76
N VAL A 158 4.52 -8.95 15.87
CA VAL A 158 5.74 -8.78 16.70
C VAL A 158 6.57 -7.59 16.21
N LYS A 159 6.82 -7.50 14.89
CA LYS A 159 7.55 -6.35 14.31
C LYS A 159 6.78 -5.04 14.47
N LEU A 160 5.47 -5.08 14.31
CA LEU A 160 4.61 -3.90 14.43
C LEU A 160 4.66 -3.32 15.85
N GLU A 161 4.57 -4.13 16.90
CA GLU A 161 4.70 -3.71 18.30
C GLU A 161 6.03 -2.95 18.55
N ASP A 162 7.12 -3.40 17.93
CA ASP A 162 8.41 -2.72 18.06
C ASP A 162 8.47 -1.40 17.26
N VAL A 163 7.77 -1.32 16.15
CA VAL A 163 7.67 -0.10 15.33
C VAL A 163 6.81 0.95 16.03
N LEU A 164 5.70 0.56 16.67
CA LEU A 164 4.80 1.49 17.37
C LEU A 164 5.50 2.28 18.49
N LYS A 165 6.55 1.74 19.10
CA LYS A 165 7.38 2.43 20.10
C LYS A 165 8.22 3.58 19.51
N LYS A 166 8.33 3.67 18.18
CA LYS A 166 9.26 4.57 17.47
C LYS A 166 8.54 5.65 16.63
N VAL A 167 7.22 5.55 16.51
CA VAL A 167 6.42 6.40 15.63
C VAL A 167 5.36 7.16 16.42
N SER A 168 4.87 8.25 15.83
CA SER A 168 3.72 9.00 16.35
C SER A 168 2.47 8.86 15.47
N VAL A 169 2.67 8.41 14.21
CA VAL A 169 1.61 8.27 13.22
C VAL A 169 1.72 6.90 12.56
N VAL A 170 0.59 6.26 12.33
CA VAL A 170 0.45 5.00 11.60
C VAL A 170 -0.53 5.21 10.45
N LEU A 171 -0.07 4.98 9.23
CA LEU A 171 -0.91 4.97 8.04
C LEU A 171 -1.24 3.51 7.70
N ILE A 172 -2.53 3.21 7.55
CA ILE A 172 -3.04 1.90 7.17
C ILE A 172 -3.57 2.02 5.74
N ASN A 173 -2.95 1.30 4.80
CA ASN A 173 -3.26 1.37 3.38
C ASN A 173 -3.73 0.01 2.87
N HIS A 174 -5.03 -0.07 2.48
CA HIS A 174 -5.65 -1.25 1.89
C HIS A 174 -6.15 -0.91 0.48
N GLN A 175 -5.47 -1.42 -0.55
CA GLN A 175 -5.72 -1.03 -1.93
C GLN A 175 -5.87 -2.21 -2.91
N VAL A 176 -5.45 -3.43 -2.55
CA VAL A 176 -5.39 -4.56 -3.47
C VAL A 176 -6.36 -5.67 -3.09
N THR A 177 -6.73 -6.50 -4.05
CA THR A 177 -7.41 -7.79 -3.83
C THR A 177 -6.36 -8.81 -3.38
N GLY A 178 -6.71 -9.73 -2.50
CA GLY A 178 -5.76 -10.68 -1.90
C GLY A 178 -4.84 -10.00 -0.87
N SER A 179 -5.37 -8.96 -0.22
CA SER A 179 -4.69 -8.20 0.83
C SER A 179 -4.56 -9.01 2.13
N MET A 180 -3.55 -8.67 2.95
CA MET A 180 -3.52 -9.14 4.33
C MET A 180 -4.74 -8.69 5.14
N HIS A 181 -5.38 -7.57 4.74
CA HIS A 181 -6.63 -7.10 5.34
C HIS A 181 -7.84 -7.98 5.00
N ASP A 182 -7.75 -8.91 4.03
CA ASP A 182 -8.83 -9.87 3.75
C ASP A 182 -8.94 -10.93 4.86
N ALA A 183 -7.87 -11.19 5.62
CA ALA A 183 -7.89 -12.05 6.79
C ALA A 183 -8.65 -11.37 7.95
N GLN A 184 -9.71 -12.02 8.45
CA GLN A 184 -10.50 -11.48 9.57
C GLN A 184 -9.67 -11.39 10.86
N SER A 185 -8.79 -12.37 11.10
CA SER A 185 -7.87 -12.39 12.25
C SER A 185 -6.98 -11.15 12.25
N PHE A 186 -6.37 -10.83 11.12
CA PHE A 186 -5.52 -9.66 10.96
C PHE A 186 -6.29 -8.35 11.28
N ARG A 187 -7.50 -8.17 10.71
CA ARG A 187 -8.31 -6.97 11.00
C ARG A 187 -8.69 -6.86 12.48
N ALA A 188 -9.07 -7.97 13.10
CA ALA A 188 -9.42 -8.00 14.52
C ALA A 188 -8.24 -7.62 15.42
N ARG A 189 -7.06 -8.19 15.16
CA ARG A 189 -5.83 -7.87 15.90
C ARG A 189 -5.39 -6.43 15.69
N LEU A 190 -5.46 -5.92 14.46
CA LEU A 190 -5.12 -4.52 14.16
C LEU A 190 -6.08 -3.55 14.84
N ALA A 191 -7.38 -3.85 14.89
CA ALA A 191 -8.37 -3.05 15.63
C ALA A 191 -8.08 -3.05 17.13
N GLN A 192 -7.70 -4.18 17.71
CA GLN A 192 -7.29 -4.26 19.12
C GLN A 192 -6.04 -3.41 19.38
N LEU A 193 -5.05 -3.49 18.50
CA LEU A 193 -3.83 -2.70 18.59
C LEU A 193 -4.11 -1.19 18.52
N ILE A 194 -4.97 -0.74 17.61
CA ILE A 194 -5.42 0.67 17.54
C ILE A 194 -6.07 1.10 18.85
N ASN A 195 -6.93 0.24 19.40
CA ASN A 195 -7.61 0.50 20.68
C ASN A 195 -6.65 0.59 21.87
N GLY A 196 -5.56 -0.19 21.83
CA GLY A 196 -4.53 -0.25 22.88
C GLY A 196 -3.55 0.93 22.87
N HIS A 197 -3.50 1.72 21.77
CA HIS A 197 -2.53 2.80 21.59
C HIS A 197 -3.20 4.18 21.38
N PRO A 198 -3.96 4.70 22.36
CA PRO A 198 -4.70 5.96 22.19
C PRO A 198 -3.81 7.20 22.04
N GLY A 199 -2.52 7.07 22.34
CA GLY A 199 -1.52 8.14 22.14
C GLY A 199 -0.96 8.24 20.72
N LEU A 200 -1.24 7.27 19.85
CA LEU A 200 -0.83 7.28 18.46
C LEU A 200 -1.97 7.74 17.56
N THR A 201 -1.61 8.43 16.49
CA THR A 201 -2.57 8.77 15.42
C THR A 201 -2.60 7.67 14.38
N PHE A 202 -3.75 7.02 14.19
CA PHE A 202 -3.98 6.06 13.12
C PHE A 202 -4.83 6.69 12.02
N LEU A 203 -4.36 6.62 10.78
CA LEU A 203 -5.09 7.06 9.59
C LEU A 203 -5.28 5.87 8.65
N VAL A 204 -6.51 5.64 8.22
CA VAL A 204 -6.90 4.52 7.35
C VAL A 204 -7.33 5.03 5.98
N ASP A 205 -6.70 4.50 4.94
CA ASP A 205 -7.12 4.60 3.54
C ASP A 205 -7.42 3.17 3.04
N SER A 206 -8.69 2.78 3.05
CA SER A 206 -9.11 1.42 2.73
C SER A 206 -10.25 1.41 1.72
N ARG A 207 -10.20 0.52 0.73
CA ARG A 207 -11.27 0.36 -0.25
C ARG A 207 -12.51 -0.35 0.28
N GLY A 208 -12.42 -1.07 1.41
CA GLY A 208 -13.54 -1.92 1.86
C GLY A 208 -13.68 -2.16 3.35
N TYR A 209 -12.70 -1.79 4.19
CA TYR A 209 -12.68 -2.17 5.61
C TYR A 209 -12.64 -0.98 6.59
N HIS A 210 -13.23 0.16 6.22
CA HIS A 210 -13.29 1.33 7.10
C HIS A 210 -13.95 1.01 8.44
N ASP A 211 -15.06 0.27 8.43
CA ASP A 211 -15.82 -0.09 9.62
C ASP A 211 -15.05 -1.00 10.59
N SER A 212 -13.98 -1.65 10.11
CA SER A 212 -13.13 -2.49 10.96
C SER A 212 -12.26 -1.68 11.94
N TYR A 213 -12.07 -0.39 11.70
CA TYR A 213 -11.14 0.48 12.45
C TYR A 213 -11.79 1.75 12.99
N PRO A 214 -12.84 1.66 13.84
CA PRO A 214 -13.70 2.81 14.18
C PRO A 214 -13.01 3.93 14.97
N LYS A 215 -11.85 3.66 15.57
CA LYS A 215 -11.07 4.68 16.31
C LYS A 215 -9.98 5.37 15.48
N ALA A 216 -9.81 4.97 14.24
CA ALA A 216 -8.85 5.61 13.35
C ALA A 216 -9.48 6.83 12.65
N VAL A 217 -8.64 7.73 12.17
CA VAL A 217 -9.03 8.78 11.22
C VAL A 217 -9.17 8.13 9.84
N HIS A 218 -10.26 8.39 9.13
CA HIS A 218 -10.52 7.80 7.82
C HIS A 218 -10.31 8.80 6.70
N LYS A 219 -9.49 8.46 5.73
CA LYS A 219 -9.45 9.13 4.43
C LYS A 219 -10.39 8.38 3.50
N LEU A 220 -11.39 9.07 3.01
CA LEU A 220 -12.44 8.54 2.15
C LEU A 220 -12.53 9.37 0.87
N ASN A 221 -12.78 8.71 -0.26
CA ASN A 221 -13.21 9.40 -1.46
C ASN A 221 -14.75 9.63 -1.44
N ASP A 222 -15.29 10.34 -2.42
CA ASP A 222 -16.71 10.67 -2.53
C ASP A 222 -17.61 9.43 -2.50
N ARG A 223 -17.26 8.37 -3.23
CA ARG A 223 -18.01 7.12 -3.30
C ARG A 223 -17.99 6.34 -1.98
N GLU A 224 -16.84 6.34 -1.30
CA GLU A 224 -16.67 5.70 0.00
C GLU A 224 -17.47 6.44 1.08
N VAL A 225 -17.45 7.79 1.07
CA VAL A 225 -18.30 8.59 1.95
C VAL A 225 -19.78 8.27 1.72
N MET A 226 -20.24 8.26 0.47
CA MET A 226 -21.64 7.96 0.14
C MET A 226 -22.07 6.60 0.67
N ARG A 227 -21.22 5.57 0.53
CA ARG A 227 -21.49 4.24 1.10
C ARG A 227 -21.56 4.28 2.62
N ALA A 228 -20.61 4.95 3.28
CA ALA A 228 -20.54 5.05 4.74
C ALA A 228 -21.77 5.75 5.35
N VAL A 229 -22.36 6.73 4.63
CA VAL A 229 -23.58 7.43 5.07
C VAL A 229 -24.88 6.83 4.54
N GLY A 230 -24.81 5.68 3.83
CA GLY A 230 -25.99 4.98 3.32
C GLY A 230 -26.68 5.66 2.13
N VAL A 231 -25.98 6.51 1.38
CA VAL A 231 -26.48 7.18 0.18
C VAL A 231 -26.12 6.36 -1.06
N SER A 232 -27.14 5.98 -1.85
CA SER A 232 -26.90 5.29 -3.12
C SER A 232 -26.28 6.22 -4.14
N VAL A 233 -25.14 5.83 -4.70
CA VAL A 233 -24.57 6.49 -5.88
C VAL A 233 -25.42 6.11 -7.08
N LYS A 234 -26.08 7.08 -7.69
CA LYS A 234 -26.78 6.89 -8.97
C LYS A 234 -25.80 6.88 -10.12
#